data_f0be82a5968cd32686172dc0835d76fa
#
_entry.id   f0be82a5968cd32686172dc0835d76fa
#
_cell.length_a   1.000
_cell.length_b   1.000
_cell.length_c   1.000
_cell.angle_alpha   90.00
_cell.angle_beta   90.00
_cell.angle_gamma   90.00
#
_symmetry.space_group_name_H-M   'P 1'
#
loop_
_entity.id
_entity.type
_entity.pdbx_description
1 polymer ?
#
loop_
_entity_poly.entity_id
_entity_poly.type
_entity_poly.pdbx_seq_one_letter_code
_entity_poly.pdbx_strand_id
1 'polypeptide(L)'
;QNLHTHSLYCDGKDTIEEMVQEAISRNFDGFQFSGHGYCSIDTYSMPFDEMEKYILDVQQAKEKYKDQISIYLGIEQDVLGKRFEKNDPFDYIIGSVHFVNVADQYLAVDMDKNTTEKIVEFCGDFLTYAKIYYEEVKKIAAMDEVDIVGHVDLLTKFNEDESFIRFDNLDYLALAKECIDELIKANKVFEVNTGAIARGYRKSPYPHKTLLEYIHQKGGKILLNSDCHNR
;
A
#
# COMPACT_ATOMS: atom_id res chain seq x y z
N GLN A 1 9.00 -10.00 10.76
CA GLN A 1 9.39 -8.97 9.77
C GLN A 1 8.17 -8.14 9.41
N ASN A 2 8.36 -6.87 9.09
CA ASN A 2 7.33 -5.94 8.64
C ASN A 2 7.92 -5.10 7.50
N LEU A 3 7.34 -5.23 6.30
CA LEU A 3 7.85 -4.62 5.05
C LEU A 3 7.15 -3.30 4.69
N HIS A 4 6.14 -2.86 5.47
CA HIS A 4 5.40 -1.64 5.18
C HIS A 4 5.35 -0.74 6.40
N THR A 5 6.20 0.30 6.38
CA THR A 5 6.31 1.27 7.48
C THR A 5 6.68 2.64 6.96
N HIS A 6 6.12 3.67 7.59
CA HIS A 6 6.31 5.08 7.27
C HIS A 6 7.12 5.79 8.34
N SER A 7 7.73 6.90 7.98
CA SER A 7 8.56 7.73 8.86
C SER A 7 8.31 9.22 8.63
N LEU A 8 9.01 10.08 9.36
CA LEU A 8 8.93 11.54 9.19
C LEU A 8 9.33 12.04 7.79
N TYR A 9 9.84 11.19 6.93
CA TYR A 9 10.10 11.53 5.52
C TYR A 9 8.83 11.66 4.68
N CYS A 10 7.74 11.02 5.12
CA CYS A 10 6.41 11.18 4.55
C CYS A 10 5.41 11.49 5.67
N ASP A 11 4.35 10.73 5.84
CA ASP A 11 3.29 10.97 6.82
C ASP A 11 3.43 10.17 8.13
N GLY A 12 4.53 9.44 8.30
CA GLY A 12 4.87 8.81 9.57
C GLY A 12 5.21 9.83 10.67
N LYS A 13 5.20 9.40 11.92
CA LYS A 13 5.34 10.29 13.10
C LYS A 13 6.68 10.19 13.80
N ASP A 14 7.48 9.21 13.45
CA ASP A 14 8.74 8.92 14.11
C ASP A 14 9.91 8.91 13.11
N THR A 15 11.11 9.19 13.61
CA THR A 15 12.34 9.13 12.82
C THR A 15 12.73 7.68 12.50
N ILE A 16 13.58 7.49 11.48
CA ILE A 16 14.19 6.19 11.16
C ILE A 16 14.81 5.56 12.42
N GLU A 17 15.59 6.35 13.18
CA GLU A 17 16.28 5.91 14.39
C GLU A 17 15.31 5.40 15.46
N GLU A 18 14.25 6.16 15.76
CA GLU A 18 13.26 5.80 16.77
C GLU A 18 12.49 4.54 16.41
N MET A 19 12.12 4.38 15.13
CA MET A 19 11.45 3.19 14.62
C MET A 19 12.34 1.95 14.74
N VAL A 20 13.63 2.06 14.41
CA VAL A 20 14.59 0.95 14.55
C VAL A 20 14.76 0.55 16.00
N GLN A 21 14.93 1.51 16.91
CA GLN A 21 15.08 1.23 18.34
C GLN A 21 13.85 0.53 18.92
N GLU A 22 12.65 0.94 18.51
CA GLU A 22 11.41 0.28 18.92
C GLU A 22 11.33 -1.15 18.37
N ALA A 23 11.69 -1.38 17.10
CA ALA A 23 11.70 -2.72 16.50
C ALA A 23 12.68 -3.65 17.24
N ILE A 24 13.87 -3.16 17.62
CA ILE A 24 14.85 -3.91 18.44
C ILE A 24 14.25 -4.22 19.81
N SER A 25 13.62 -3.24 20.47
CA SER A 25 13.03 -3.42 21.80
C SER A 25 11.94 -4.49 21.83
N ARG A 26 11.24 -4.68 20.69
CA ARG A 26 10.20 -5.69 20.49
C ARG A 26 10.72 -7.01 19.93
N ASN A 27 12.06 -7.19 19.86
CA ASN A 27 12.72 -8.40 19.36
C ASN A 27 12.33 -8.74 17.90
N PHE A 28 12.25 -7.76 17.02
CA PHE A 28 12.12 -8.00 15.60
C PHE A 28 13.45 -8.51 15.02
N ASP A 29 13.42 -9.56 14.21
CA ASP A 29 14.60 -10.04 13.47
C ASP A 29 14.93 -9.17 12.27
N GLY A 30 13.93 -8.47 11.72
CA GLY A 30 14.08 -7.57 10.58
C GLY A 30 12.99 -6.51 10.55
N PHE A 31 13.37 -5.32 10.11
CA PHE A 31 12.50 -4.16 9.99
C PHE A 31 12.78 -3.43 8.68
N GLN A 32 11.75 -2.89 8.06
CA GLN A 32 11.86 -2.30 6.74
C GLN A 32 11.18 -0.94 6.71
N PHE A 33 11.72 -0.04 5.89
CA PHE A 33 11.15 1.26 5.60
C PHE A 33 10.62 1.28 4.16
N SER A 34 9.41 1.79 3.98
CA SER A 34 8.74 1.91 2.69
C SER A 34 7.87 3.17 2.62
N GLY A 35 8.42 4.31 3.06
CA GLY A 35 7.68 5.57 3.01
C GLY A 35 7.13 5.87 1.62
N HIS A 36 6.06 6.68 1.55
CA HIS A 36 5.46 7.09 0.29
C HIS A 36 6.46 7.76 -0.64
N GLY A 37 6.67 7.21 -1.84
CA GLY A 37 7.45 7.83 -2.90
C GLY A 37 6.78 9.09 -3.44
N TYR A 38 7.56 10.00 -4.01
CA TYR A 38 7.05 11.28 -4.51
C TYR A 38 5.86 11.11 -5.47
N CYS A 39 4.78 11.81 -5.17
CA CYS A 39 3.61 11.95 -6.01
C CYS A 39 3.18 13.42 -6.05
N SER A 40 3.04 14.00 -7.25
CA SER A 40 2.77 15.43 -7.40
C SER A 40 1.32 15.84 -7.09
N ILE A 41 0.44 14.87 -6.88
CA ILE A 41 -0.99 15.11 -6.62
C ILE A 41 -1.36 15.05 -5.15
N ASP A 42 -0.44 14.64 -4.29
CA ASP A 42 -0.66 14.58 -2.85
C ASP A 42 0.26 15.52 -2.05
N THR A 43 0.04 15.59 -0.74
CA THR A 43 0.82 16.40 0.19
C THR A 43 1.46 15.58 1.33
N TYR A 44 1.28 14.26 1.32
CA TYR A 44 1.78 13.36 2.36
C TYR A 44 2.96 12.52 1.89
N SER A 45 3.16 12.39 0.58
CA SER A 45 4.31 11.70 0.02
C SER A 45 5.61 12.46 0.29
N MET A 46 6.70 11.71 0.22
CA MET A 46 8.04 12.25 0.42
C MET A 46 8.35 13.32 -0.63
N PRO A 47 8.77 14.55 -0.24
CA PRO A 47 9.25 15.55 -1.16
C PRO A 47 10.41 15.01 -2.00
N PHE A 48 10.45 15.39 -3.28
CA PHE A 48 11.43 14.84 -4.23
C PHE A 48 12.89 15.08 -3.79
N ASP A 49 13.15 16.22 -3.19
CA ASP A 49 14.48 16.63 -2.68
C ASP A 49 14.87 15.97 -1.34
N GLU A 50 13.92 15.39 -0.60
CA GLU A 50 14.19 14.64 0.63
C GLU A 50 14.51 13.15 0.39
N MET A 51 14.29 12.64 -0.82
CA MET A 51 14.45 11.22 -1.13
C MET A 51 15.88 10.71 -0.96
N GLU A 52 16.88 11.49 -1.42
CA GLU A 52 18.28 11.11 -1.24
C GLU A 52 18.65 10.99 0.25
N LYS A 53 18.13 11.89 1.06
CA LYS A 53 18.35 11.89 2.51
C LYS A 53 17.67 10.71 3.19
N TYR A 54 16.43 10.37 2.80
CA TYR A 54 15.76 9.15 3.25
C TYR A 54 16.60 7.91 2.98
N ILE A 55 17.09 7.75 1.73
CA ILE A 55 17.93 6.63 1.33
C ILE A 55 19.19 6.56 2.20
N LEU A 56 19.88 7.69 2.38
CA LEU A 56 21.11 7.76 3.18
C LEU A 56 20.85 7.43 4.66
N ASP A 57 19.79 7.95 5.25
CA ASP A 57 19.47 7.72 6.67
C ASP A 57 19.11 6.25 6.93
N VAL A 58 18.36 5.60 6.01
CA VAL A 58 18.08 4.17 6.13
C VAL A 58 19.35 3.34 5.95
N GLN A 59 20.23 3.70 5.00
CA GLN A 59 21.51 3.01 4.82
C GLN A 59 22.43 3.17 6.04
N GLN A 60 22.47 4.34 6.65
CA GLN A 60 23.21 4.56 7.90
C GLN A 60 22.65 3.73 9.06
N ALA A 61 21.33 3.67 9.20
CA ALA A 61 20.67 2.81 10.18
C ALA A 61 21.00 1.32 9.93
N LYS A 62 20.96 0.86 8.67
CA LYS A 62 21.33 -0.50 8.26
C LYS A 62 22.74 -0.86 8.70
N GLU A 63 23.73 0.01 8.50
CA GLU A 63 25.10 -0.21 8.94
C GLU A 63 25.26 -0.13 10.46
N LYS A 64 24.63 0.85 11.11
CA LYS A 64 24.71 1.07 12.56
C LYS A 64 24.16 -0.11 13.37
N TYR A 65 23.09 -0.73 12.91
CA TYR A 65 22.34 -1.76 13.64
C TYR A 65 22.52 -3.18 13.08
N LYS A 66 23.44 -3.39 12.13
CA LYS A 66 23.64 -4.66 11.42
C LYS A 66 23.81 -5.91 12.29
N ASP A 67 24.36 -5.74 13.50
CA ASP A 67 24.60 -6.85 14.45
C ASP A 67 23.37 -7.10 15.37
N GLN A 68 22.32 -6.29 15.27
CA GLN A 68 21.14 -6.34 16.12
C GLN A 68 19.86 -6.66 15.36
N ILE A 69 19.68 -6.10 14.16
CA ILE A 69 18.48 -6.25 13.36
C ILE A 69 18.80 -6.08 11.86
N SER A 70 18.16 -6.88 11.02
CA SER A 70 18.24 -6.68 9.56
C SER A 70 17.33 -5.53 9.13
N ILE A 71 17.90 -4.48 8.52
CA ILE A 71 17.14 -3.34 8.01
C ILE A 71 17.13 -3.38 6.49
N TYR A 72 15.98 -3.12 5.86
CA TYR A 72 15.84 -3.06 4.41
C TYR A 72 15.25 -1.71 4.00
N LEU A 73 15.71 -1.21 2.86
CA LEU A 73 15.26 0.02 2.23
C LEU A 73 14.26 -0.29 1.14
N GLY A 74 13.02 0.04 1.35
CA GLY A 74 11.96 -0.03 0.36
C GLY A 74 11.36 1.35 0.07
N ILE A 75 10.37 1.37 -0.78
CA ILE A 75 9.55 2.53 -1.11
C ILE A 75 8.13 2.07 -1.45
N GLU A 76 7.11 2.81 -1.04
CA GLU A 76 5.75 2.64 -1.52
C GLU A 76 5.51 3.61 -2.68
N GLN A 77 5.42 3.06 -3.88
CA GLN A 77 5.21 3.80 -5.12
C GLN A 77 3.73 3.81 -5.48
N ASP A 78 3.11 4.99 -5.51
CA ASP A 78 1.78 5.12 -6.12
C ASP A 78 1.87 4.96 -7.65
N VAL A 79 0.87 4.35 -8.29
CA VAL A 79 0.84 4.16 -9.75
C VAL A 79 0.83 5.48 -10.52
N LEU A 80 0.39 6.57 -9.90
CA LEU A 80 0.39 7.93 -10.44
C LEU A 80 1.62 8.74 -10.01
N GLY A 81 2.44 8.19 -9.11
CA GLY A 81 3.64 8.82 -8.60
C GLY A 81 4.85 8.70 -9.52
N LYS A 82 5.99 9.15 -9.01
CA LYS A 82 7.27 8.95 -9.71
C LYS A 82 7.57 7.45 -9.82
N ARG A 83 7.87 6.99 -11.03
CA ARG A 83 8.35 5.63 -11.29
C ARG A 83 9.82 5.51 -10.88
N PHE A 84 10.14 4.37 -10.27
CA PHE A 84 11.50 3.94 -9.97
C PHE A 84 11.94 2.88 -10.97
N GLU A 85 13.25 2.59 -10.98
CA GLU A 85 13.83 1.56 -11.83
C GLU A 85 14.43 0.44 -10.97
N LYS A 86 14.65 -0.75 -11.57
CA LYS A 86 15.29 -1.87 -10.86
C LYS A 86 16.71 -1.58 -10.35
N ASN A 87 17.35 -0.57 -10.90
CA ASN A 87 18.71 -0.13 -10.50
C ASN A 87 18.69 0.94 -9.40
N ASP A 88 17.52 1.44 -9.03
CA ASP A 88 17.39 2.33 -7.88
C ASP A 88 17.75 1.58 -6.58
N PRO A 89 18.20 2.27 -5.54
CA PRO A 89 18.83 1.64 -4.37
C PRO A 89 17.85 0.95 -3.40
N PHE A 90 16.66 0.58 -3.89
CA PHE A 90 15.65 -0.07 -3.07
C PHE A 90 15.81 -1.59 -3.07
N ASP A 91 15.73 -2.20 -1.88
CA ASP A 91 15.73 -3.65 -1.71
C ASP A 91 14.40 -4.27 -2.23
N TYR A 92 13.31 -3.49 -2.25
CA TYR A 92 11.99 -3.85 -2.79
C TYR A 92 11.11 -2.61 -3.01
N ILE A 93 10.08 -2.74 -3.84
CA ILE A 93 9.10 -1.68 -4.12
C ILE A 93 7.68 -2.24 -3.90
N ILE A 94 6.89 -1.52 -3.10
CA ILE A 94 5.44 -1.73 -2.95
C ILE A 94 4.73 -0.83 -3.98
N GLY A 95 3.87 -1.39 -4.80
CA GLY A 95 3.01 -0.64 -5.71
C GLY A 95 1.62 -0.48 -5.14
N SER A 96 1.13 0.75 -5.04
CA SER A 96 -0.15 1.07 -4.42
C SER A 96 -1.00 2.02 -5.27
N VAL A 97 -2.30 2.05 -5.00
CA VAL A 97 -3.24 3.00 -5.60
C VAL A 97 -3.94 3.76 -4.48
N HIS A 98 -3.61 5.04 -4.32
CA HIS A 98 -4.23 5.92 -3.34
C HIS A 98 -5.18 6.93 -3.98
N PHE A 99 -5.17 7.06 -5.30
CA PHE A 99 -6.00 8.01 -6.03
C PHE A 99 -6.69 7.37 -7.23
N VAL A 100 -7.88 7.86 -7.53
CA VAL A 100 -8.58 7.60 -8.80
C VAL A 100 -8.85 8.91 -9.52
N ASN A 101 -8.80 8.89 -10.86
CA ASN A 101 -9.22 10.03 -11.66
C ASN A 101 -10.68 9.86 -12.06
N VAL A 102 -11.53 10.75 -11.57
CA VAL A 102 -12.96 10.78 -11.89
C VAL A 102 -13.35 12.22 -12.23
N ALA A 103 -14.01 12.42 -13.35
CA ALA A 103 -14.41 13.73 -13.85
C ALA A 103 -13.23 14.73 -13.91
N ASP A 104 -12.08 14.30 -14.40
CA ASP A 104 -10.83 15.06 -14.48
C ASP A 104 -10.28 15.55 -13.12
N GLN A 105 -10.69 14.91 -12.03
CA GLN A 105 -10.20 15.17 -10.69
C GLN A 105 -9.54 13.92 -10.09
N TYR A 106 -8.38 14.10 -9.47
CA TYR A 106 -7.76 13.07 -8.66
C TYR A 106 -8.33 13.11 -7.24
N LEU A 107 -8.99 12.02 -6.85
CA LEU A 107 -9.63 11.89 -5.54
C LEU A 107 -8.99 10.75 -4.75
N ALA A 108 -8.61 11.02 -3.52
CA ALA A 108 -8.01 10.02 -2.64
C ALA A 108 -9.06 8.97 -2.22
N VAL A 109 -8.73 7.70 -2.41
CA VAL A 109 -9.65 6.57 -2.13
C VAL A 109 -9.78 6.28 -0.64
N ASP A 110 -8.84 6.76 0.16
CA ASP A 110 -8.70 6.40 1.57
C ASP A 110 -8.71 7.61 2.54
N MET A 111 -9.08 8.79 2.05
CA MET A 111 -9.11 10.02 2.85
C MET A 111 -10.14 9.94 3.98
N ASP A 112 -11.41 9.88 3.62
CA ASP A 112 -12.54 9.76 4.55
C ASP A 112 -13.80 9.22 3.85
N LYS A 113 -14.84 8.90 4.62
CA LYS A 113 -16.11 8.38 4.10
C LYS A 113 -16.80 9.36 3.16
N ASN A 114 -16.74 10.68 3.45
CA ASN A 114 -17.37 11.69 2.59
C ASN A 114 -16.70 11.76 1.21
N THR A 115 -15.39 11.58 1.15
CA THR A 115 -14.64 11.50 -0.11
C THR A 115 -15.06 10.26 -0.90
N THR A 116 -15.22 9.10 -0.24
CA THR A 116 -15.76 7.90 -0.88
C THR A 116 -17.18 8.14 -1.43
N GLU A 117 -18.06 8.78 -0.67
CA GLU A 117 -19.42 9.14 -1.12
C GLU A 117 -19.39 10.03 -2.36
N LYS A 118 -18.51 11.04 -2.40
CA LYS A 118 -18.33 11.91 -3.59
C LYS A 118 -17.83 11.12 -4.81
N ILE A 119 -16.87 10.22 -4.63
CA ILE A 119 -16.38 9.38 -5.72
C ILE A 119 -17.53 8.53 -6.28
N VAL A 120 -18.30 7.89 -5.41
CA VAL A 120 -19.47 7.09 -5.81
C VAL A 120 -20.52 7.95 -6.52
N GLU A 121 -20.79 9.17 -6.04
CA GLU A 121 -21.71 10.11 -6.70
C GLU A 121 -21.23 10.48 -8.11
N PHE A 122 -19.96 10.81 -8.29
CA PHE A 122 -19.38 11.11 -9.60
C PHE A 122 -19.40 9.91 -10.54
N CYS A 123 -19.19 8.71 -10.02
CA CYS A 123 -19.22 7.46 -10.80
C CYS A 123 -20.65 6.97 -11.11
N GLY A 124 -21.64 7.46 -10.36
CA GLY A 124 -23.03 7.00 -10.42
C GLY A 124 -23.34 5.82 -9.50
N ASP A 125 -22.38 4.92 -9.26
CA ASP A 125 -22.47 3.81 -8.33
C ASP A 125 -21.08 3.30 -7.89
N PHE A 126 -21.06 2.43 -6.85
CA PHE A 126 -19.83 1.87 -6.33
C PHE A 126 -19.17 0.85 -7.28
N LEU A 127 -19.91 0.15 -8.12
CA LEU A 127 -19.34 -0.80 -9.09
C LEU A 127 -18.54 -0.09 -10.17
N THR A 128 -19.03 1.04 -10.66
CA THR A 128 -18.31 1.91 -11.59
C THR A 128 -17.03 2.45 -10.93
N TYR A 129 -17.10 2.91 -9.67
CA TYR A 129 -15.92 3.29 -8.90
C TYR A 129 -14.93 2.13 -8.76
N ALA A 130 -15.40 0.94 -8.36
CA ALA A 130 -14.55 -0.24 -8.20
C ALA A 130 -13.86 -0.63 -9.52
N LYS A 131 -14.57 -0.51 -10.66
CA LYS A 131 -13.98 -0.74 -11.98
C LYS A 131 -12.81 0.22 -12.25
N ILE A 132 -13.01 1.53 -12.04
CA ILE A 132 -11.96 2.53 -12.21
C ILE A 132 -10.76 2.21 -11.31
N TYR A 133 -11.01 1.92 -10.04
CA TYR A 133 -9.97 1.60 -9.08
C TYR A 133 -9.15 0.35 -9.48
N TYR A 134 -9.82 -0.76 -9.82
CA TYR A 134 -9.12 -1.99 -10.20
C TYR A 134 -8.39 -1.88 -11.54
N GLU A 135 -8.84 -1.01 -12.47
CA GLU A 135 -8.07 -0.69 -13.68
C GLU A 135 -6.77 0.05 -13.35
N GLU A 136 -6.75 0.93 -12.32
CA GLU A 136 -5.51 1.53 -11.83
C GLU A 136 -4.60 0.46 -11.18
N VAL A 137 -5.15 -0.40 -10.33
CA VAL A 137 -4.37 -1.48 -9.67
C VAL A 137 -3.77 -2.45 -10.69
N LYS A 138 -4.47 -2.80 -11.76
CA LYS A 138 -3.96 -3.65 -12.84
C LYS A 138 -2.69 -3.11 -13.50
N LYS A 139 -2.47 -1.79 -13.52
CA LYS A 139 -1.24 -1.20 -14.08
C LYS A 139 0.02 -1.72 -13.38
N ILE A 140 -0.08 -2.11 -12.11
CA ILE A 140 1.03 -2.70 -11.34
C ILE A 140 1.54 -3.99 -11.99
N ALA A 141 0.70 -4.74 -12.71
CA ALA A 141 1.13 -5.94 -13.41
C ALA A 141 2.23 -5.68 -14.47
N ALA A 142 2.22 -4.48 -15.07
CA ALA A 142 3.21 -4.05 -16.08
C ALA A 142 4.39 -3.24 -15.48
N MET A 143 4.44 -3.10 -14.16
CA MET A 143 5.50 -2.37 -13.46
C MET A 143 6.54 -3.38 -12.98
N ASP A 144 7.54 -3.65 -13.82
CA ASP A 144 8.56 -4.68 -13.55
C ASP A 144 9.38 -4.40 -12.28
N GLU A 145 9.48 -3.14 -11.88
CA GLU A 145 10.18 -2.69 -10.67
C GLU A 145 9.41 -3.00 -9.38
N VAL A 146 8.09 -3.18 -9.46
CA VAL A 146 7.24 -3.45 -8.29
C VAL A 146 7.26 -4.92 -7.91
N ASP A 147 7.54 -5.23 -6.65
CA ASP A 147 7.58 -6.58 -6.11
C ASP A 147 6.27 -6.96 -5.41
N ILE A 148 5.70 -6.01 -4.66
CA ILE A 148 4.58 -6.21 -3.74
C ILE A 148 3.41 -5.31 -4.17
N VAL A 149 2.21 -5.86 -4.18
CA VAL A 149 0.97 -5.09 -4.33
C VAL A 149 0.48 -4.71 -2.95
N GLY A 150 0.50 -3.42 -2.62
CA GLY A 150 -0.04 -2.88 -1.38
C GLY A 150 -1.57 -3.01 -1.35
N HIS A 151 -2.16 -3.16 -0.18
CA HIS A 151 -3.60 -3.11 0.14
C HIS A 151 -4.56 -3.11 -1.08
N VAL A 152 -4.56 -4.19 -1.87
CA VAL A 152 -5.18 -4.31 -3.20
C VAL A 152 -6.66 -3.90 -3.30
N ASP A 153 -7.40 -3.86 -2.21
CA ASP A 153 -8.80 -3.45 -2.12
C ASP A 153 -9.01 -2.22 -1.20
N LEU A 154 -8.04 -1.28 -1.17
CA LEU A 154 -8.07 -0.07 -0.33
C LEU A 154 -9.35 0.76 -0.51
N LEU A 155 -9.96 0.76 -1.69
CA LEU A 155 -11.26 1.42 -1.96
C LEU A 155 -12.35 1.01 -0.96
N THR A 156 -12.18 -0.11 -0.24
CA THR A 156 -13.15 -0.61 0.75
C THR A 156 -12.86 -0.12 2.18
N LYS A 157 -11.93 0.83 2.37
CA LYS A 157 -11.53 1.33 3.70
C LYS A 157 -12.73 1.75 4.56
N PHE A 158 -13.70 2.41 3.97
CA PHE A 158 -14.90 2.91 4.64
C PHE A 158 -16.15 2.07 4.37
N ASN A 159 -16.00 0.81 3.93
CA ASN A 159 -17.10 -0.11 3.62
C ASN A 159 -17.21 -1.29 4.60
N GLU A 160 -16.65 -1.18 5.80
CA GLU A 160 -16.70 -2.27 6.81
C GLU A 160 -18.13 -2.66 7.19
N ASP A 161 -19.06 -1.71 7.13
CA ASP A 161 -20.49 -1.87 7.38
C ASP A 161 -21.30 -2.30 6.13
N GLU A 162 -20.62 -2.56 5.02
CA GLU A 162 -21.22 -2.87 3.72
C GLU A 162 -22.21 -1.80 3.21
N SER A 163 -22.04 -0.54 3.64
CA SER A 163 -22.95 0.56 3.27
C SER A 163 -22.86 0.98 1.80
N PHE A 164 -21.74 0.75 1.14
CA PHE A 164 -21.53 1.06 -0.26
C PHE A 164 -21.76 -0.16 -1.16
N ILE A 165 -21.20 -1.32 -0.77
CA ILE A 165 -21.30 -2.57 -1.53
C ILE A 165 -21.20 -3.76 -0.56
N ARG A 166 -21.95 -4.82 -0.84
CA ARG A 166 -21.77 -6.08 -0.14
C ARG A 166 -20.50 -6.78 -0.63
N PHE A 167 -19.72 -7.34 0.29
CA PHE A 167 -18.50 -8.08 -0.06
C PHE A 167 -18.75 -9.39 -0.83
N ASP A 168 -19.99 -9.90 -0.82
CA ASP A 168 -20.41 -11.06 -1.62
C ASP A 168 -21.06 -10.67 -2.97
N ASN A 169 -21.10 -9.38 -3.32
CA ASN A 169 -21.62 -8.93 -4.61
C ASN A 169 -20.79 -9.54 -5.76
N LEU A 170 -21.48 -10.23 -6.67
CA LEU A 170 -20.82 -11.01 -7.72
C LEU A 170 -20.10 -10.14 -8.75
N ASP A 171 -20.64 -8.98 -9.09
CA ASP A 171 -20.05 -8.06 -10.07
C ASP A 171 -18.79 -7.40 -9.47
N TYR A 172 -18.83 -6.99 -8.19
CA TYR A 172 -17.66 -6.49 -7.47
C TYR A 172 -16.56 -7.57 -7.41
N LEU A 173 -16.93 -8.79 -7.04
CA LEU A 173 -15.99 -9.91 -6.97
C LEU A 173 -15.39 -10.26 -8.33
N ALA A 174 -16.15 -10.11 -9.42
CA ALA A 174 -15.63 -10.34 -10.76
C ALA A 174 -14.52 -9.35 -11.11
N LEU A 175 -14.73 -8.04 -10.85
CA LEU A 175 -13.72 -7.00 -11.07
C LEU A 175 -12.45 -7.24 -10.25
N ALA A 176 -12.60 -7.49 -8.96
CA ALA A 176 -11.48 -7.73 -8.07
C ALA A 176 -10.67 -8.99 -8.45
N LYS A 177 -11.36 -10.09 -8.78
CA LYS A 177 -10.73 -11.36 -9.17
C LYS A 177 -10.00 -11.26 -10.50
N GLU A 178 -10.55 -10.55 -11.48
CA GLU A 178 -9.87 -10.29 -12.75
C GLU A 178 -8.54 -9.55 -12.52
N CYS A 179 -8.56 -8.49 -11.69
CA CYS A 179 -7.36 -7.76 -11.31
C CYS A 179 -6.33 -8.68 -10.61
N ILE A 180 -6.77 -9.47 -9.64
CA ILE A 180 -5.91 -10.43 -8.92
C ILE A 180 -5.30 -11.46 -9.88
N ASP A 181 -6.06 -11.99 -10.83
CA ASP A 181 -5.55 -12.96 -11.82
C ASP A 181 -4.43 -12.37 -12.68
N GLU A 182 -4.53 -11.10 -13.09
CA GLU A 182 -3.47 -10.41 -13.84
C GLU A 182 -2.21 -10.19 -13.00
N LEU A 183 -2.36 -9.78 -11.75
CA LEU A 183 -1.24 -9.58 -10.83
C LEU A 183 -0.53 -10.91 -10.49
N ILE A 184 -1.29 -12.02 -10.34
CA ILE A 184 -0.71 -13.37 -10.15
C ILE A 184 0.08 -13.79 -11.38
N LYS A 185 -0.44 -13.58 -12.61
CA LYS A 185 0.28 -13.87 -13.87
C LYS A 185 1.58 -13.07 -13.96
N ALA A 186 1.61 -11.84 -13.46
CA ALA A 186 2.79 -11.01 -13.35
C ALA A 186 3.72 -11.39 -12.18
N ASN A 187 3.41 -12.48 -11.46
CA ASN A 187 4.17 -13.00 -10.32
C ASN A 187 4.32 -12.00 -9.16
N LYS A 188 3.37 -11.08 -8.98
CA LYS A 188 3.37 -10.13 -7.87
C LYS A 188 3.03 -10.82 -6.55
N VAL A 189 3.56 -10.28 -5.44
CA VAL A 189 3.24 -10.70 -4.07
C VAL A 189 2.16 -9.78 -3.52
N PHE A 190 1.13 -10.32 -2.86
CA PHE A 190 0.06 -9.53 -2.29
C PHE A 190 0.33 -9.22 -0.82
N GLU A 191 0.11 -8.00 -0.45
CA GLU A 191 0.15 -7.58 0.94
C GLU A 191 -1.14 -7.98 1.68
N VAL A 192 -0.99 -8.57 2.87
CA VAL A 192 -2.05 -8.62 3.89
C VAL A 192 -1.77 -7.48 4.86
N ASN A 193 -2.52 -6.38 4.73
CA ASN A 193 -2.27 -5.12 5.42
C ASN A 193 -3.20 -4.97 6.63
N THR A 194 -2.62 -4.70 7.79
CA THR A 194 -3.35 -4.54 9.06
C THR A 194 -3.45 -3.09 9.54
N GLY A 195 -2.93 -2.12 8.78
CA GLY A 195 -2.87 -0.73 9.17
C GLY A 195 -4.22 -0.10 9.50
N ALA A 196 -5.25 -0.40 8.71
CA ALA A 196 -6.60 0.10 8.97
C ALA A 196 -7.20 -0.47 10.27
N ILE A 197 -6.82 -1.68 10.68
CA ILE A 197 -7.22 -2.26 11.98
C ILE A 197 -6.56 -1.47 13.11
N ALA A 198 -5.24 -1.25 13.03
CA ALA A 198 -4.48 -0.54 14.04
C ALA A 198 -4.99 0.91 14.22
N ARG A 199 -5.42 1.56 13.13
CA ARG A 199 -5.98 2.92 13.13
C ARG A 199 -7.49 2.98 13.45
N GLY A 200 -8.15 1.83 13.67
CA GLY A 200 -9.56 1.74 14.08
C GLY A 200 -10.58 1.97 12.96
N TYR A 201 -10.16 1.97 11.68
CA TYR A 201 -11.06 2.11 10.54
C TYR A 201 -11.75 0.81 10.16
N ARG A 202 -11.08 -0.33 10.40
CA ARG A 202 -11.58 -1.67 10.04
C ARG A 202 -11.38 -2.68 11.17
N LYS A 203 -12.11 -3.79 11.07
CA LYS A 203 -11.94 -4.97 11.93
C LYS A 203 -11.26 -6.13 11.20
N SER A 204 -11.17 -6.01 9.88
CA SER A 204 -10.52 -6.98 8.97
C SER A 204 -9.36 -6.33 8.21
N PRO A 205 -8.32 -7.10 7.82
CA PRO A 205 -7.21 -6.58 7.02
C PRO A 205 -7.63 -6.31 5.56
N TYR A 206 -6.74 -5.70 4.78
CA TYR A 206 -6.74 -5.79 3.34
C TYR A 206 -5.88 -6.98 2.89
N PRO A 207 -6.26 -7.69 1.82
CA PRO A 207 -7.58 -7.64 1.20
C PRO A 207 -8.64 -8.30 2.09
N HIS A 208 -9.91 -8.00 1.81
CA HIS A 208 -11.04 -8.66 2.48
C HIS A 208 -10.92 -10.20 2.35
N LYS A 209 -11.39 -10.93 3.37
CA LYS A 209 -11.26 -12.38 3.47
C LYS A 209 -11.62 -13.14 2.19
N THR A 210 -12.70 -12.75 1.51
CA THR A 210 -13.15 -13.40 0.26
C THR A 210 -12.10 -13.31 -0.86
N LEU A 211 -11.40 -12.16 -0.96
CA LEU A 211 -10.33 -11.98 -1.94
C LEU A 211 -9.05 -12.69 -1.50
N LEU A 212 -8.75 -12.73 -0.21
CA LEU A 212 -7.61 -13.46 0.33
C LEU A 212 -7.74 -14.97 0.08
N GLU A 213 -8.94 -15.52 0.30
CA GLU A 213 -9.25 -16.92 -0.02
C GLU A 213 -9.08 -17.20 -1.53
N TYR A 214 -9.48 -16.26 -2.39
CA TYR A 214 -9.29 -16.37 -3.83
C TYR A 214 -7.82 -16.34 -4.23
N ILE A 215 -7.01 -15.41 -3.68
CA ILE A 215 -5.56 -15.36 -3.91
C ILE A 215 -4.92 -16.69 -3.54
N HIS A 216 -5.28 -17.26 -2.38
CA HIS A 216 -4.80 -18.57 -1.94
C HIS A 216 -5.19 -19.69 -2.91
N GLN A 217 -6.47 -19.76 -3.34
CA GLN A 217 -6.97 -20.75 -4.28
C GLN A 217 -6.23 -20.71 -5.64
N LYS A 218 -5.78 -19.52 -6.05
CA LYS A 218 -5.03 -19.30 -7.29
C LYS A 218 -3.51 -19.50 -7.13
N GLY A 219 -3.04 -19.84 -5.94
CA GLY A 219 -1.61 -20.01 -5.65
C GLY A 219 -0.83 -18.70 -5.58
N GLY A 220 -1.51 -17.57 -5.36
CA GLY A 220 -0.89 -16.27 -5.16
C GLY A 220 -0.05 -16.24 -3.88
N LYS A 221 1.05 -15.52 -3.93
CA LYS A 221 1.96 -15.33 -2.79
C LYS A 221 1.47 -14.17 -1.93
N ILE A 222 1.54 -14.32 -0.61
CA ILE A 222 1.16 -13.26 0.33
C ILE A 222 2.28 -12.98 1.31
N LEU A 223 2.27 -11.76 1.88
CA LEU A 223 3.06 -11.38 3.04
C LEU A 223 2.21 -10.50 3.97
N LEU A 224 2.56 -10.48 5.26
CA LEU A 224 1.83 -9.73 6.28
C LEU A 224 2.60 -8.46 6.65
N ASN A 225 1.90 -7.31 6.59
CA ASN A 225 2.45 -6.00 6.94
C ASN A 225 1.52 -5.23 7.87
N SER A 226 2.11 -4.28 8.60
CA SER A 226 1.37 -3.40 9.51
C SER A 226 1.00 -2.05 8.91
N ASP A 227 1.73 -1.59 7.90
CA ASP A 227 1.53 -0.24 7.35
C ASP A 227 1.51 0.81 8.49
N CYS A 228 2.51 0.68 9.39
CA CYS A 228 2.56 1.50 10.58
C CYS A 228 3.16 2.88 10.28
N HIS A 229 2.56 3.91 10.90
CA HIS A 229 2.96 5.30 10.79
C HIS A 229 3.55 5.83 12.11
N ASN A 230 3.72 4.96 13.08
CA ASN A 230 4.32 5.27 14.40
C ASN A 230 4.82 4.00 15.07
N ARG A 231 5.57 4.19 16.16
CA ARG A 231 6.05 3.14 17.07
C ARG A 231 4.94 2.39 17.77
#